data_96aaee11100ef4aa4ba3f1b959cfe653
#
_entry.id   96aaee11100ef4aa4ba3f1b959cfe653
#
_cell.length_a   1.000
_cell.length_b   1.000
_cell.length_c   1.000
_cell.angle_alpha   90.00
_cell.angle_beta   90.00
_cell.angle_gamma   90.00
#
_symmetry.space_group_name_H-M   'P 1'
#
loop_
_entity.id
_entity.type
_entity.pdbx_description
1 polymer ?
#
loop_
_entity_poly.entity_id
_entity_poly.type
_entity_poly.pdbx_seq_one_letter_code
_entity_poly.pdbx_strand_id
1 'polypeptide(L)'
;MKKLVLIGLAFLITTSLSILYGQKTVVRYAPDDDGTVYTSVEAALKAGKAVYRLKLAKLANRDSLPEELFQLTELRELTVKGCRLCRLNQNIGKLTKLQYLNLDHNKLLRLPESIGRLSDLRTLVISRNILEELPESIGSLRQLATIDAWGNPLYVLPHSIGELRKTLRVLDLRQIPLTKWEYEAMEQLLPETDILFTDICECENRRDHD
;
A
#
# COMPACT_ATOMS: atom_id res chain seq x y z
N MET A 1 6.16 28.19 13.09
CA MET A 1 4.89 28.73 12.61
C MET A 1 4.09 27.56 12.04
N LYS A 2 3.14 27.06 12.82
CA LYS A 2 2.30 25.91 12.43
C LYS A 2 1.32 26.38 11.36
N LYS A 3 1.34 25.76 10.18
CA LYS A 3 0.34 25.99 9.15
C LYS A 3 -0.98 25.37 9.58
N LEU A 4 -1.96 26.24 9.86
CA LEU A 4 -3.36 25.85 10.00
C LEU A 4 -3.83 25.25 8.66
N VAL A 5 -4.16 23.99 8.64
CA VAL A 5 -4.86 23.36 7.51
C VAL A 5 -6.35 23.49 7.78
N LEU A 6 -7.01 24.32 6.96
CA LEU A 6 -8.46 24.49 6.98
C LEU A 6 -9.15 23.15 6.66
N ILE A 7 -10.03 22.73 7.58
CA ILE A 7 -10.97 21.64 7.35
C ILE A 7 -12.10 22.20 6.48
N GLY A 8 -12.18 21.77 5.25
CA GLY A 8 -13.25 22.10 4.32
C GLY A 8 -13.90 20.87 3.72
N LEU A 9 -15.12 20.63 4.17
CA LEU A 9 -16.21 19.83 3.57
C LEU A 9 -15.88 18.51 2.85
N ALA A 10 -16.38 17.46 3.49
CA ALA A 10 -16.71 16.18 2.86
C ALA A 10 -17.69 16.37 1.70
N PHE A 11 -17.33 15.94 0.50
CA PHE A 11 -18.25 15.30 -0.45
C PHE A 11 -17.48 14.68 -1.63
N LEU A 12 -17.75 13.40 -1.86
CA LEU A 12 -17.47 12.63 -3.08
C LEU A 12 -16.02 12.67 -3.58
N ILE A 13 -15.37 11.54 -3.52
CA ILE A 13 -14.79 10.92 -4.71
C ILE A 13 -13.90 9.77 -4.25
N THR A 14 -14.22 8.59 -4.69
CA THR A 14 -13.36 7.40 -4.72
C THR A 14 -12.20 7.62 -5.73
N THR A 15 -11.41 8.64 -5.52
CA THR A 15 -10.18 8.87 -6.25
C THR A 15 -9.02 8.45 -5.35
N SER A 16 -8.14 7.66 -5.92
CA SER A 16 -6.92 7.20 -5.25
C SER A 16 -6.20 8.34 -4.52
N LEU A 17 -5.61 8.06 -3.38
CA LEU A 17 -4.85 8.97 -2.52
C LEU A 17 -3.86 9.87 -3.29
N SER A 18 -3.38 9.39 -4.43
CA SER A 18 -2.51 10.13 -5.36
C SER A 18 -3.11 11.44 -5.90
N ILE A 19 -4.44 11.61 -5.84
CA ILE A 19 -5.10 12.84 -6.32
C ILE A 19 -5.27 13.84 -5.19
N LEU A 20 -5.43 13.40 -3.93
CA LEU A 20 -5.69 14.28 -2.79
C LEU A 20 -4.48 15.18 -2.46
N TYR A 21 -3.26 14.72 -2.75
CA TYR A 21 -2.01 15.44 -2.43
C TYR A 21 -1.22 15.92 -3.64
N GLY A 22 -1.79 15.84 -4.84
CA GLY A 22 -1.10 16.31 -6.05
C GLY A 22 0.14 15.52 -6.46
N GLN A 23 0.51 14.49 -5.71
CA GLN A 23 1.62 13.61 -6.04
C GLN A 23 1.11 12.42 -6.85
N LYS A 24 1.10 12.53 -8.17
CA LYS A 24 0.98 11.36 -9.01
C LYS A 24 2.18 10.46 -8.76
N THR A 25 1.92 9.22 -8.38
CA THR A 25 2.98 8.19 -8.39
C THR A 25 3.59 8.17 -9.78
N VAL A 26 4.83 8.60 -9.89
CA VAL A 26 5.54 8.59 -11.16
C VAL A 26 6.10 7.20 -11.37
N VAL A 27 5.35 6.37 -12.07
CA VAL A 27 5.86 5.08 -12.54
C VAL A 27 6.79 5.35 -13.73
N ARG A 28 8.01 4.83 -13.64
CA ARG A 28 8.98 4.94 -14.73
C ARG A 28 8.80 3.77 -15.68
N TYR A 29 8.36 4.07 -16.87
CA TYR A 29 8.18 3.07 -17.92
C TYR A 29 9.44 2.88 -18.75
N ALA A 30 9.54 1.71 -19.38
CA ALA A 30 10.61 1.43 -20.32
C ALA A 30 10.33 2.14 -21.66
N PRO A 31 11.36 2.40 -22.50
CA PRO A 31 11.16 3.07 -23.78
C PRO A 31 10.24 2.31 -24.76
N ASP A 32 10.13 1.00 -24.60
CA ASP A 32 9.26 0.11 -25.40
C ASP A 32 7.88 -0.11 -24.78
N ASP A 33 7.52 0.62 -23.73
CA ASP A 33 6.19 0.57 -23.13
C ASP A 33 5.17 1.30 -24.01
N ASP A 34 4.28 0.54 -24.61
CA ASP A 34 3.21 1.04 -25.48
C ASP A 34 1.93 1.47 -24.73
N GLY A 35 1.98 1.49 -23.39
CA GLY A 35 0.83 1.86 -22.57
C GLY A 35 -0.21 0.77 -22.38
N THR A 36 -0.02 -0.44 -22.92
CA THR A 36 -0.99 -1.54 -22.81
C THR A 36 -1.21 -1.98 -21.38
N VAL A 37 -2.47 -2.04 -20.95
CA VAL A 37 -2.90 -2.60 -19.66
C VAL A 37 -3.55 -3.94 -19.90
N TYR A 38 -2.95 -5.01 -19.41
CA TYR A 38 -3.52 -6.35 -19.50
C TYR A 38 -4.53 -6.56 -18.36
N THR A 39 -5.60 -7.30 -18.64
CA THR A 39 -6.67 -7.57 -17.67
C THR A 39 -6.78 -9.03 -17.27
N SER A 40 -5.93 -9.89 -17.85
CA SER A 40 -5.77 -11.28 -17.46
C SER A 40 -4.32 -11.71 -17.56
N VAL A 41 -3.91 -12.65 -16.70
CA VAL A 41 -2.55 -13.22 -16.71
C VAL A 41 -2.30 -13.98 -18.02
N GLU A 42 -3.31 -14.72 -18.49
CA GLU A 42 -3.20 -15.48 -19.75
C GLU A 42 -2.92 -14.57 -20.95
N ALA A 43 -3.66 -13.45 -21.09
CA ALA A 43 -3.43 -12.49 -22.15
C ALA A 43 -2.03 -11.83 -22.06
N ALA A 44 -1.60 -11.53 -20.86
CA ALA A 44 -0.28 -10.98 -20.59
C ALA A 44 0.84 -11.94 -21.00
N LEU A 45 0.73 -13.21 -20.64
CA LEU A 45 1.73 -14.24 -21.00
C LEU A 45 1.75 -14.52 -22.53
N LYS A 46 0.61 -14.44 -23.21
CA LYS A 46 0.52 -14.61 -24.66
C LYS A 46 1.00 -13.40 -25.46
N ALA A 47 1.30 -12.28 -24.82
CA ALA A 47 1.65 -11.04 -25.51
C ALA A 47 2.94 -11.11 -26.32
N GLY A 48 3.85 -12.04 -26.03
CA GLY A 48 5.13 -12.23 -26.73
C GLY A 48 6.10 -11.05 -26.60
N LYS A 49 5.84 -10.13 -25.65
CA LYS A 49 6.64 -8.94 -25.34
C LYS A 49 6.63 -8.66 -23.83
N ALA A 50 7.45 -7.70 -23.38
CA ALA A 50 7.46 -7.26 -22.01
C ALA A 50 6.09 -6.71 -21.57
N VAL A 51 5.63 -7.10 -20.38
CA VAL A 51 4.36 -6.67 -19.78
C VAL A 51 4.66 -5.77 -18.60
N TYR A 52 4.24 -4.52 -18.70
CA TYR A 52 4.52 -3.51 -17.67
C TYR A 52 3.34 -3.24 -16.75
N ARG A 53 2.09 -3.47 -17.22
CA ARG A 53 0.87 -3.18 -16.46
C ARG A 53 -0.11 -4.35 -16.49
N LEU A 54 -0.55 -4.76 -15.30
CA LEU A 54 -1.57 -5.79 -15.15
C LEU A 54 -2.63 -5.32 -14.15
N LYS A 55 -3.90 -5.36 -14.55
CA LYS A 55 -5.04 -5.02 -13.70
C LYS A 55 -6.04 -6.16 -13.69
N LEU A 56 -6.13 -6.86 -12.57
CA LEU A 56 -7.06 -7.96 -12.38
C LEU A 56 -8.31 -7.49 -11.64
N ALA A 57 -9.48 -7.64 -12.27
CA ALA A 57 -10.77 -7.32 -11.67
C ALA A 57 -11.47 -8.54 -11.08
N LYS A 58 -11.04 -9.74 -11.46
CA LYS A 58 -11.54 -11.02 -10.94
C LYS A 58 -10.40 -12.02 -10.89
N LEU A 59 -10.45 -12.91 -9.91
CA LEU A 59 -9.55 -14.05 -9.79
C LEU A 59 -10.37 -15.34 -9.93
N ALA A 60 -9.84 -16.32 -10.65
CA ALA A 60 -10.43 -17.66 -10.75
C ALA A 60 -10.38 -18.36 -9.38
N ASN A 61 -9.24 -18.29 -8.72
CA ASN A 61 -9.08 -18.67 -7.32
C ASN A 61 -9.01 -17.40 -6.46
N ARG A 62 -9.89 -17.28 -5.46
CA ARG A 62 -9.92 -16.12 -4.55
C ARG A 62 -8.88 -16.21 -3.43
N ASP A 63 -8.29 -17.39 -3.21
CA ASP A 63 -7.35 -17.59 -2.12
C ASP A 63 -6.00 -16.97 -2.41
N SER A 64 -5.53 -17.06 -3.67
CA SER A 64 -4.19 -16.60 -4.07
C SER A 64 -4.15 -16.13 -5.52
N LEU A 65 -3.11 -15.38 -5.86
CA LEU A 65 -2.77 -15.05 -7.25
C LEU A 65 -2.28 -16.29 -7.99
N PRO A 66 -2.56 -16.43 -9.31
CA PRO A 66 -2.05 -17.53 -10.10
C PRO A 66 -0.51 -17.49 -10.16
N GLU A 67 0.12 -18.63 -10.07
CA GLU A 67 1.59 -18.75 -10.03
C GLU A 67 2.27 -18.22 -11.30
N GLU A 68 1.59 -18.34 -12.44
CA GLU A 68 2.05 -17.86 -13.73
C GLU A 68 2.25 -16.34 -13.77
N LEU A 69 1.52 -15.58 -12.93
CA LEU A 69 1.68 -14.13 -12.81
C LEU A 69 3.13 -13.75 -12.48
N PHE A 70 3.78 -14.54 -11.63
CA PHE A 70 5.13 -14.25 -11.16
C PHE A 70 6.23 -14.51 -12.20
N GLN A 71 5.86 -14.94 -13.41
CA GLN A 71 6.74 -14.98 -14.58
C GLN A 71 6.85 -13.61 -15.27
N LEU A 72 5.91 -12.71 -15.00
CA LEU A 72 5.87 -11.36 -15.57
C LEU A 72 6.84 -10.40 -14.84
N THR A 73 8.13 -10.69 -14.87
CA THR A 73 9.15 -10.00 -14.07
C THR A 73 9.39 -8.55 -14.49
N GLU A 74 8.90 -8.13 -15.65
CA GLU A 74 8.99 -6.74 -16.12
C GLU A 74 7.85 -5.86 -15.59
N LEU A 75 6.89 -6.41 -14.84
CA LEU A 75 5.77 -5.65 -14.28
C LEU A 75 6.26 -4.47 -13.44
N ARG A 76 5.67 -3.31 -13.70
CA ARG A 76 5.86 -2.06 -12.96
C ARG A 76 4.60 -1.63 -12.23
N GLU A 77 3.44 -2.01 -12.74
CA GLU A 77 2.15 -1.80 -12.08
C GLU A 77 1.36 -3.11 -11.99
N LEU A 78 0.94 -3.44 -10.78
CA LEU A 78 0.02 -4.53 -10.50
C LEU A 78 -1.17 -4.01 -9.70
N THR A 79 -2.37 -4.16 -10.25
CA THR A 79 -3.62 -3.87 -9.54
C THR A 79 -4.45 -5.13 -9.42
N VAL A 80 -4.78 -5.51 -8.19
CA VAL A 80 -5.66 -6.63 -7.82
C VAL A 80 -6.66 -6.11 -6.80
N LYS A 81 -7.59 -5.27 -7.27
CA LYS A 81 -8.53 -4.57 -6.41
C LYS A 81 -9.88 -5.27 -6.35
N GLY A 82 -10.43 -5.46 -5.15
CA GLY A 82 -11.79 -5.99 -4.98
C GLY A 82 -11.96 -7.46 -5.39
N CYS A 83 -10.88 -8.22 -5.44
CA CYS A 83 -10.87 -9.60 -5.90
C CYS A 83 -11.15 -10.63 -4.81
N ARG A 84 -11.36 -10.19 -3.56
CA ARG A 84 -11.51 -11.05 -2.36
C ARG A 84 -10.28 -11.92 -2.09
N LEU A 85 -9.10 -11.45 -2.49
CA LEU A 85 -7.83 -12.15 -2.29
C LEU A 85 -7.58 -12.34 -0.80
N CYS A 86 -7.35 -13.58 -0.37
CA CYS A 86 -7.12 -13.93 1.05
C CYS A 86 -5.63 -14.01 1.39
N ARG A 87 -4.79 -14.40 0.44
CA ARG A 87 -3.34 -14.57 0.66
C ARG A 87 -2.54 -13.99 -0.49
N LEU A 88 -1.50 -13.28 -0.15
CA LEU A 88 -0.47 -12.86 -1.11
C LEU A 88 0.70 -13.85 -1.04
N ASN A 89 1.00 -14.51 -2.18
CA ASN A 89 2.03 -15.53 -2.27
C ASN A 89 3.44 -14.93 -2.08
N GLN A 90 4.36 -15.69 -1.48
CA GLN A 90 5.78 -15.33 -1.34
C GLN A 90 6.45 -15.02 -2.69
N ASN A 91 5.96 -15.60 -3.79
CA ASN A 91 6.48 -15.33 -5.13
C ASN A 91 6.28 -13.89 -5.60
N ILE A 92 5.51 -13.04 -4.87
CA ILE A 92 5.42 -11.61 -5.15
C ILE A 92 6.81 -10.96 -5.18
N GLY A 93 7.73 -11.42 -4.34
CA GLY A 93 9.11 -10.93 -4.29
C GLY A 93 9.96 -11.16 -5.55
N LYS A 94 9.44 -11.91 -6.55
CA LYS A 94 10.08 -12.04 -7.87
C LYS A 94 9.87 -10.81 -8.75
N LEU A 95 8.84 -10.00 -8.45
CA LEU A 95 8.48 -8.81 -9.24
C LEU A 95 9.28 -7.57 -8.80
N THR A 96 10.61 -7.68 -8.78
CA THR A 96 11.50 -6.65 -8.21
C THR A 96 11.42 -5.29 -8.89
N LYS A 97 10.96 -5.23 -10.15
CA LYS A 97 10.75 -3.99 -10.90
C LYS A 97 9.40 -3.31 -10.64
N LEU A 98 8.57 -3.90 -9.75
CA LEU A 98 7.26 -3.35 -9.44
C LEU A 98 7.40 -2.01 -8.70
N GLN A 99 6.73 -0.96 -9.23
CA GLN A 99 6.74 0.39 -8.68
C GLN A 99 5.41 0.77 -8.02
N TYR A 100 4.33 0.18 -8.49
CA TYR A 100 2.98 0.39 -7.97
C TYR A 100 2.30 -0.95 -7.72
N LEU A 101 1.91 -1.20 -6.47
CA LEU A 101 1.14 -2.39 -6.07
C LEU A 101 -0.16 -1.95 -5.41
N ASN A 102 -1.28 -2.31 -6.01
CA ASN A 102 -2.61 -2.03 -5.46
C ASN A 102 -3.36 -3.33 -5.16
N LEU A 103 -3.56 -3.58 -3.88
CA LEU A 103 -4.31 -4.70 -3.31
C LEU A 103 -5.54 -4.24 -2.53
N ASP A 104 -6.05 -3.02 -2.82
CA ASP A 104 -7.19 -2.41 -2.15
C ASP A 104 -8.44 -3.29 -2.22
N HIS A 105 -9.22 -3.26 -1.12
CA HIS A 105 -10.51 -3.93 -1.01
C HIS A 105 -10.42 -5.45 -1.26
N ASN A 106 -9.58 -6.14 -0.50
CA ASN A 106 -9.42 -7.59 -0.50
C ASN A 106 -9.67 -8.16 0.91
N LYS A 107 -9.21 -9.37 1.18
CA LYS A 107 -9.35 -10.06 2.47
C LYS A 107 -7.99 -10.55 2.97
N LEU A 108 -6.95 -9.75 2.75
CA LEU A 108 -5.60 -10.10 3.18
C LEU A 108 -5.50 -9.98 4.69
N LEU A 109 -5.06 -11.07 5.35
CA LEU A 109 -4.77 -11.09 6.78
C LEU A 109 -3.33 -10.65 7.06
N ARG A 110 -2.40 -11.00 6.17
CA ARG A 110 -0.97 -10.69 6.29
C ARG A 110 -0.35 -10.44 4.92
N LEU A 111 0.72 -9.66 4.91
CA LEU A 111 1.63 -9.57 3.77
C LEU A 111 2.82 -10.52 4.01
N PRO A 112 3.35 -11.17 2.95
CA PRO A 112 4.52 -12.04 3.09
C PRO A 112 5.80 -11.21 3.28
N GLU A 113 6.79 -11.76 3.99
CA GLU A 113 8.11 -11.14 4.16
C GLU A 113 8.82 -10.86 2.82
N SER A 114 8.49 -11.62 1.79
CA SER A 114 9.04 -11.38 0.45
C SER A 114 8.60 -10.05 -0.18
N ILE A 115 7.63 -9.34 0.42
CA ILE A 115 7.25 -7.99 -0.01
C ILE A 115 8.46 -7.04 0.01
N GLY A 116 9.35 -7.20 0.99
CA GLY A 116 10.56 -6.39 1.13
C GLY A 116 11.57 -6.56 -0.02
N ARG A 117 11.37 -7.53 -0.92
CA ARG A 117 12.20 -7.71 -2.12
C ARG A 117 11.80 -6.82 -3.29
N LEU A 118 10.67 -6.13 -3.20
CA LEU A 118 10.19 -5.20 -4.23
C LEU A 118 10.99 -3.90 -4.21
N SER A 119 12.26 -3.96 -4.58
CA SER A 119 13.23 -2.87 -4.41
C SER A 119 12.84 -1.56 -5.10
N ASP A 120 12.08 -1.63 -6.17
CA ASP A 120 11.62 -0.47 -6.94
C ASP A 120 10.26 0.07 -6.48
N LEU A 121 9.62 -0.57 -5.47
CA LEU A 121 8.27 -0.21 -5.05
C LEU A 121 8.24 1.21 -4.46
N ARG A 122 7.33 2.04 -5.00
CA ARG A 122 7.12 3.44 -4.61
C ARG A 122 5.78 3.66 -3.94
N THR A 123 4.77 2.90 -4.35
CA THR A 123 3.41 3.01 -3.80
C THR A 123 2.86 1.64 -3.50
N LEU A 124 2.46 1.47 -2.26
CA LEU A 124 1.77 0.28 -1.76
C LEU A 124 0.38 0.68 -1.27
N VAL A 125 -0.65 0.18 -1.95
CA VAL A 125 -2.05 0.37 -1.56
C VAL A 125 -2.60 -0.96 -1.06
N ILE A 126 -2.86 -1.03 0.23
CA ILE A 126 -3.36 -2.20 0.96
C ILE A 126 -4.62 -1.87 1.76
N SER A 127 -5.23 -0.73 1.47
CA SER A 127 -6.44 -0.27 2.17
C SER A 127 -7.59 -1.27 2.06
N ARG A 128 -8.49 -1.21 3.05
CA ARG A 128 -9.71 -2.04 3.12
C ARG A 128 -9.42 -3.54 2.97
N ASN A 129 -8.51 -4.02 3.81
CA ASN A 129 -8.21 -5.43 4.04
C ASN A 129 -8.49 -5.79 5.50
N ILE A 130 -8.00 -6.93 5.94
CA ILE A 130 -8.09 -7.37 7.34
C ILE A 130 -6.68 -7.63 7.89
N LEU A 131 -5.73 -6.76 7.52
CA LEU A 131 -4.35 -6.82 7.97
C LEU A 131 -4.28 -6.43 9.45
N GLU A 132 -3.69 -7.29 10.26
CA GLU A 132 -3.46 -7.06 11.68
C GLU A 132 -2.08 -6.47 11.96
N GLU A 133 -1.12 -6.74 11.09
CA GLU A 133 0.27 -6.27 11.16
C GLU A 133 0.88 -6.08 9.78
N LEU A 134 1.95 -5.29 9.69
CA LEU A 134 2.84 -5.23 8.54
C LEU A 134 4.11 -6.02 8.83
N PRO A 135 4.73 -6.69 7.81
CA PRO A 135 5.95 -7.46 8.01
C PRO A 135 7.15 -6.54 8.27
N GLU A 136 8.14 -7.03 9.04
CA GLU A 136 9.37 -6.29 9.29
C GLU A 136 10.15 -5.96 8.01
N SER A 137 10.02 -6.78 6.98
CA SER A 137 10.63 -6.52 5.68
C SER A 137 10.13 -5.25 4.97
N ILE A 138 9.05 -4.61 5.47
CA ILE A 138 8.56 -3.35 4.90
C ILE A 138 9.66 -2.27 4.91
N GLY A 139 10.50 -2.24 5.94
CA GLY A 139 11.63 -1.32 6.06
C GLY A 139 12.71 -1.50 4.99
N SER A 140 12.70 -2.62 4.27
CA SER A 140 13.65 -2.87 3.16
C SER A 140 13.28 -2.15 1.87
N LEU A 141 12.07 -1.58 1.77
CA LEU A 141 11.54 -0.92 0.57
C LEU A 141 12.08 0.51 0.42
N ARG A 142 13.36 0.65 0.12
CA ARG A 142 14.10 1.92 0.15
C ARG A 142 13.62 3.00 -0.85
N GLN A 143 12.70 2.68 -1.75
CA GLN A 143 12.06 3.63 -2.66
C GLN A 143 10.59 3.90 -2.31
N LEU A 144 10.06 3.28 -1.25
CA LEU A 144 8.67 3.41 -0.87
C LEU A 144 8.38 4.83 -0.38
N ALA A 145 7.47 5.50 -1.10
CA ALA A 145 7.08 6.87 -0.83
C ALA A 145 5.65 6.97 -0.27
N THR A 146 4.79 5.99 -0.56
CA THR A 146 3.40 6.01 -0.11
C THR A 146 2.97 4.63 0.36
N ILE A 147 2.38 4.58 1.55
CA ILE A 147 1.63 3.44 2.07
C ILE A 147 0.20 3.91 2.33
N ASP A 148 -0.76 3.32 1.64
CA ASP A 148 -2.18 3.47 1.93
C ASP A 148 -2.67 2.19 2.62
N ALA A 149 -2.79 2.25 3.95
CA ALA A 149 -3.24 1.15 4.79
C ALA A 149 -4.62 1.40 5.43
N TRP A 150 -5.34 2.43 4.98
CA TRP A 150 -6.64 2.83 5.48
C TRP A 150 -7.61 1.66 5.63
N GLY A 151 -8.36 1.63 6.74
CA GLY A 151 -9.43 0.66 6.96
C GLY A 151 -8.95 -0.78 7.13
N ASN A 152 -7.83 -0.96 7.83
CA ASN A 152 -7.34 -2.25 8.33
C ASN A 152 -7.38 -2.28 9.86
N PRO A 153 -7.51 -3.46 10.49
CA PRO A 153 -7.42 -3.61 11.94
C PRO A 153 -5.95 -3.72 12.41
N LEU A 154 -5.05 -2.90 11.87
CA LEU A 154 -3.65 -2.89 12.32
C LEU A 154 -3.59 -2.46 13.78
N TYR A 155 -2.92 -3.23 14.62
CA TYR A 155 -2.69 -2.92 16.04
C TYR A 155 -1.22 -2.69 16.37
N VAL A 156 -0.32 -2.99 15.43
CA VAL A 156 1.11 -2.72 15.56
C VAL A 156 1.74 -2.40 14.22
N LEU A 157 2.65 -1.44 14.21
CA LEU A 157 3.53 -1.19 13.07
C LEU A 157 4.92 -1.73 13.40
N PRO A 158 5.63 -2.33 12.41
CA PRO A 158 6.96 -2.87 12.63
C PRO A 158 7.97 -1.76 12.92
N HIS A 159 8.94 -2.04 13.78
CA HIS A 159 10.00 -1.08 14.10
C HIS A 159 10.81 -0.66 12.85
N SER A 160 10.94 -1.55 11.89
CA SER A 160 11.61 -1.30 10.62
C SER A 160 10.97 -0.20 9.77
N ILE A 161 9.72 0.22 10.05
CA ILE A 161 9.07 1.33 9.34
C ILE A 161 9.93 2.61 9.43
N GLY A 162 10.66 2.80 10.53
CA GLY A 162 11.59 3.91 10.75
C GLY A 162 12.76 3.96 9.75
N GLU A 163 13.08 2.84 9.12
CA GLU A 163 14.08 2.79 8.05
C GLU A 163 13.64 3.56 6.79
N LEU A 164 12.33 3.82 6.68
CA LEU A 164 11.72 4.55 5.57
C LEU A 164 11.66 6.07 5.81
N ARG A 165 12.15 6.57 6.95
CA ARG A 165 12.06 8.01 7.35
C ARG A 165 12.51 9.02 6.31
N LYS A 166 13.41 8.63 5.39
CA LYS A 166 13.92 9.51 4.31
C LYS A 166 13.15 9.40 3.01
N THR A 167 12.35 8.37 2.84
CA THR A 167 11.68 8.06 1.56
C THR A 167 10.17 8.08 1.66
N LEU A 168 9.61 7.62 2.78
CA LEU A 168 8.18 7.63 3.00
C LEU A 168 7.68 9.07 3.16
N ARG A 169 6.70 9.45 2.36
CA ARG A 169 6.10 10.79 2.34
C ARG A 169 4.66 10.79 2.82
N VAL A 170 3.94 9.69 2.58
CA VAL A 170 2.54 9.55 2.98
C VAL A 170 2.33 8.19 3.61
N LEU A 171 1.74 8.17 4.80
CA LEU A 171 1.30 6.98 5.50
C LEU A 171 -0.16 7.18 5.92
N ASP A 172 -1.09 6.49 5.25
CA ASP A 172 -2.51 6.58 5.56
C ASP A 172 -2.93 5.46 6.52
N LEU A 173 -3.21 5.85 7.75
CA LEU A 173 -3.64 4.98 8.85
C LEU A 173 -5.06 5.31 9.32
N ARG A 174 -5.86 5.99 8.51
CA ARG A 174 -7.23 6.33 8.89
C ARG A 174 -8.06 5.08 9.14
N GLN A 175 -8.99 5.17 10.09
CA GLN A 175 -9.79 4.04 10.59
C GLN A 175 -8.96 2.88 11.17
N ILE A 176 -7.74 3.15 11.62
CA ILE A 176 -6.95 2.22 12.42
C ILE A 176 -7.06 2.69 13.87
N PRO A 177 -7.34 1.78 14.82
CA PRO A 177 -7.56 2.13 16.22
C PRO A 177 -6.23 2.38 16.95
N LEU A 178 -5.52 3.44 16.57
CA LEU A 178 -4.29 3.85 17.23
C LEU A 178 -4.58 4.74 18.43
N THR A 179 -3.85 4.53 19.50
CA THR A 179 -3.84 5.44 20.65
C THR A 179 -3.04 6.70 20.33
N LYS A 180 -3.29 7.77 21.09
CA LYS A 180 -2.55 9.03 20.97
C LYS A 180 -1.04 8.82 21.11
N TRP A 181 -0.64 7.95 22.05
CA TRP A 181 0.77 7.64 22.31
C TRP A 181 1.44 6.94 21.10
N GLU A 182 0.77 5.98 20.47
CA GLU A 182 1.28 5.29 19.29
C GLU A 182 1.44 6.24 18.11
N TYR A 183 0.50 7.18 17.96
CA TYR A 183 0.60 8.22 16.94
C TYR A 183 1.82 9.14 17.19
N GLU A 184 1.99 9.67 18.41
CA GLU A 184 3.12 10.52 18.77
C GLU A 184 4.46 9.80 18.59
N ALA A 185 4.53 8.51 18.91
CA ALA A 185 5.71 7.69 18.67
C ALA A 185 6.03 7.57 17.18
N MET A 186 5.01 7.45 16.33
CA MET A 186 5.21 7.40 14.86
C MET A 186 5.65 8.74 14.27
N GLU A 187 5.12 9.88 14.75
CA GLU A 187 5.59 11.20 14.33
C GLU A 187 7.08 11.39 14.62
N GLN A 188 7.55 10.88 15.79
CA GLN A 188 8.97 10.93 16.13
C GLN A 188 9.82 10.02 15.23
N LEU A 189 9.28 8.85 14.86
CA LEU A 189 9.98 7.87 14.04
C LEU A 189 10.05 8.29 12.56
N LEU A 190 9.02 8.99 12.09
CA LEU A 190 8.80 9.39 10.69
C LEU A 190 8.56 10.90 10.56
N PRO A 191 9.53 11.76 10.94
CA PRO A 191 9.31 13.21 11.08
C PRO A 191 9.05 13.95 9.77
N GLU A 192 9.36 13.35 8.61
CA GLU A 192 9.15 13.94 7.28
C GLU A 192 7.94 13.33 6.54
N THR A 193 7.16 12.48 7.22
CA THR A 193 6.03 11.75 6.63
C THR A 193 4.71 12.40 7.02
N ASP A 194 3.84 12.64 6.05
CA ASP A 194 2.45 13.02 6.30
C ASP A 194 1.69 11.78 6.77
N ILE A 195 1.45 11.67 8.08
CA ILE A 195 0.70 10.56 8.68
C ILE A 195 -0.77 10.99 8.77
N LEU A 196 -1.63 10.27 8.06
CA LEU A 196 -3.07 10.50 8.06
C LEU A 196 -3.73 9.50 9.01
N PHE A 197 -4.51 10.00 9.95
CA PHE A 197 -5.28 9.18 10.89
C PHE A 197 -6.67 9.80 11.12
N THR A 198 -7.58 9.03 11.67
CA THR A 198 -8.88 9.54 12.12
C THR A 198 -8.68 10.19 13.48
N ASP A 199 -9.37 11.31 13.74
CA ASP A 199 -9.33 11.97 15.04
C ASP A 199 -9.53 10.96 16.16
N ILE A 200 -8.57 10.93 17.07
CA ILE A 200 -8.62 10.06 18.25
C ILE A 200 -9.79 10.56 19.10
N CYS A 201 -10.73 9.68 19.40
CA CYS A 201 -11.78 10.00 20.34
C CYS A 201 -11.11 10.28 21.71
N GLU A 202 -11.26 11.48 22.24
CA GLU A 202 -10.74 11.88 23.57
C GLU A 202 -11.39 11.10 24.75
N CYS A 203 -12.01 9.97 24.48
CA CYS A 203 -12.77 9.21 25.46
C CYS A 203 -11.90 8.46 26.50
N GLU A 204 -10.58 8.45 26.37
CA GLU A 204 -9.69 7.74 27.31
C GLU A 204 -9.34 8.55 28.60
N ASN A 205 -9.67 9.84 28.66
CA ASN A 205 -9.34 10.67 29.83
C ASN A 205 -10.35 10.54 31.02
N ARG A 206 -11.23 9.54 31.04
CA ARG A 206 -12.22 9.38 32.13
C ARG A 206 -11.98 8.23 33.10
N ARG A 207 -10.81 7.56 33.08
CA ARG A 207 -10.57 6.43 33.99
C ARG A 207 -9.60 6.69 35.14
N ASP A 208 -9.09 7.90 35.30
CA ASP A 208 -8.10 8.17 36.35
C ASP A 208 -8.63 9.03 37.50
N HIS A 209 -9.94 9.10 37.68
CA HIS A 209 -10.53 9.76 38.88
C HIS A 209 -11.73 8.95 39.37
N ASP A 210 -11.47 7.81 40.04
CA ASP A 210 -12.27 7.25 41.14
C ASP A 210 -11.39 6.41 42.04
#